data_1215865b123d8d93a6096b2e807c81fe
#
_entry.id   1215865b123d8d93a6096b2e807c81fe
#
_cell.length_a   1.000
_cell.length_b   1.000
_cell.length_c   1.000
_cell.angle_alpha   90.00
_cell.angle_beta   90.00
_cell.angle_gamma   90.00
#
_symmetry.space_group_name_H-M   'P 1'
#
loop_
_entity.id
_entity.type
_entity.pdbx_description
1 polymer ?
#
loop_
_entity_poly.entity_id
_entity_poly.type
_entity_poly.pdbx_seq_one_letter_code
_entity_poly.pdbx_strand_id
1 'polypeptide(L)'
;VSVKVSDRHFGIGSDGLITIGPSKIADFRMRIYNADGSEAEMCGNGIRCVAKYVYDHKLTDRTEISVETGAGVKTLHLTVENDKVTLVRVDMGKPVLTPSEIPVVADGERVVDEPIIVDGKEWRMTCVSMGNPHAVVFVDDVAHFEIEKYGPLFENHERFPQRVNTEFVQVVSKNEAIMRVWERGSAETWACGTGTCATVMACILNGRTDNRVLVHLRGGDLRIEYDEKTNHLF
;
A
#
# COMPACT_ATOMS: atom_id res chain seq x y z
N VAL A 1 -14.48 -8.83 -19.07
CA VAL A 1 -14.01 -7.57 -19.71
C VAL A 1 -12.57 -7.32 -19.32
N SER A 2 -12.21 -7.33 -18.01
CA SER A 2 -10.85 -7.01 -17.53
C SER A 2 -9.76 -7.79 -18.30
N VAL A 3 -9.84 -9.11 -18.35
CA VAL A 3 -8.86 -9.96 -19.06
C VAL A 3 -8.62 -9.49 -20.50
N LYS A 4 -9.70 -9.14 -21.22
CA LYS A 4 -9.58 -8.71 -22.62
C LYS A 4 -8.96 -7.34 -22.77
N VAL A 5 -9.34 -6.36 -21.94
CA VAL A 5 -8.79 -4.99 -22.04
C VAL A 5 -7.37 -4.90 -21.50
N SER A 6 -7.02 -5.75 -20.55
CA SER A 6 -5.68 -5.80 -19.95
C SER A 6 -4.63 -6.52 -20.81
N ASP A 7 -5.06 -7.29 -21.83
CA ASP A 7 -4.14 -7.95 -22.74
C ASP A 7 -3.25 -6.91 -23.45
N ARG A 8 -1.91 -7.10 -23.34
CA ARG A 8 -0.93 -6.12 -23.85
C ARG A 8 -0.71 -6.23 -25.37
N HIS A 9 -1.21 -7.30 -26.01
CA HIS A 9 -1.08 -7.54 -27.45
C HIS A 9 -2.38 -7.31 -28.21
N PHE A 10 -3.52 -7.74 -27.63
CA PHE A 10 -4.82 -7.70 -28.30
C PHE A 10 -5.86 -6.84 -27.60
N GLY A 11 -5.51 -6.23 -26.47
CA GLY A 11 -6.33 -5.29 -25.72
C GLY A 11 -5.75 -3.87 -25.69
N ILE A 12 -6.11 -3.12 -24.65
CA ILE A 12 -5.52 -1.80 -24.37
C ILE A 12 -4.15 -1.96 -23.70
N GLY A 13 -3.97 -3.02 -22.92
CA GLY A 13 -2.77 -3.32 -22.14
C GLY A 13 -2.73 -2.55 -20.80
N SER A 14 -2.87 -3.28 -19.70
CA SER A 14 -2.88 -2.72 -18.34
C SER A 14 -2.67 -3.82 -17.30
N ASP A 15 -2.44 -3.42 -16.04
CA ASP A 15 -2.39 -4.34 -14.91
C ASP A 15 -3.79 -4.71 -14.39
N GLY A 16 -4.83 -4.03 -14.90
CA GLY A 16 -6.21 -4.27 -14.52
C GLY A 16 -7.16 -3.19 -15.01
N LEU A 17 -8.41 -3.29 -14.57
CA LEU A 17 -9.50 -2.39 -14.92
C LEU A 17 -10.13 -1.83 -13.65
N ILE A 18 -10.26 -0.51 -13.58
CA ILE A 18 -11.04 0.18 -12.54
C ILE A 18 -12.36 0.66 -13.17
N THR A 19 -13.46 0.36 -12.50
CA THR A 19 -14.78 0.92 -12.84
C THR A 19 -15.24 1.88 -11.77
N ILE A 20 -15.85 2.98 -12.21
CA ILE A 20 -16.46 4.00 -11.36
C ILE A 20 -17.97 3.95 -11.58
N GLY A 21 -18.73 3.86 -10.52
CA GLY A 21 -20.19 3.77 -10.58
C GLY A 21 -20.88 4.47 -9.40
N PRO A 22 -22.22 4.47 -9.39
CA PRO A 22 -22.99 5.00 -8.26
C PRO A 22 -22.84 4.11 -7.03
N SER A 23 -22.95 4.72 -5.85
CA SER A 23 -23.02 4.05 -4.54
C SER A 23 -24.34 4.40 -3.85
N LYS A 24 -24.78 3.54 -2.93
CA LYS A 24 -25.90 3.83 -2.02
C LYS A 24 -25.44 4.37 -0.65
N ILE A 25 -24.12 4.29 -0.38
CA ILE A 25 -23.54 4.59 0.94
C ILE A 25 -22.36 5.58 0.85
N ALA A 26 -21.95 5.97 -0.36
CA ALA A 26 -20.87 6.89 -0.62
C ALA A 26 -21.19 7.75 -1.86
N ASP A 27 -20.34 8.74 -2.16
CA ASP A 27 -20.51 9.58 -3.37
C ASP A 27 -20.29 8.77 -4.64
N PHE A 28 -19.30 7.87 -4.62
CA PHE A 28 -18.95 6.98 -5.74
C PHE A 28 -18.65 5.58 -5.25
N ARG A 29 -18.68 4.61 -6.19
CA ARG A 29 -18.21 3.25 -5.97
C ARG A 29 -17.09 2.94 -6.95
N MET A 30 -15.98 2.39 -6.40
CA MET A 30 -14.87 1.87 -7.17
C MET A 30 -14.85 0.35 -7.10
N ARG A 31 -14.71 -0.33 -8.26
CA ARG A 31 -14.37 -1.76 -8.32
C ARG A 31 -13.13 -1.93 -9.16
N ILE A 32 -12.28 -2.85 -8.73
CA ILE A 32 -10.98 -3.11 -9.34
C ILE A 32 -10.93 -4.56 -9.76
N TYR A 33 -10.56 -4.79 -10.99
CA TYR A 33 -10.38 -6.11 -11.57
C TYR A 33 -8.94 -6.24 -12.07
N ASN A 34 -8.20 -7.21 -11.56
CA ASN A 34 -6.85 -7.52 -12.01
C ASN A 34 -6.85 -7.99 -13.49
N ALA A 35 -5.67 -8.08 -14.09
CA ALA A 35 -5.53 -8.55 -15.47
C ALA A 35 -6.02 -9.99 -15.68
N ASP A 36 -5.98 -10.83 -14.65
CA ASP A 36 -6.52 -12.19 -14.66
C ASP A 36 -8.06 -12.28 -14.49
N GLY A 37 -8.70 -11.13 -14.23
CA GLY A 37 -10.15 -11.00 -14.01
C GLY A 37 -10.60 -11.16 -12.57
N SER A 38 -9.71 -11.47 -11.63
CA SER A 38 -10.02 -11.46 -10.19
C SER A 38 -10.35 -10.05 -9.72
N GLU A 39 -11.23 -9.93 -8.71
CA GLU A 39 -11.58 -8.64 -8.12
C GLU A 39 -10.67 -8.37 -6.91
N ALA A 40 -10.09 -7.17 -6.86
CA ALA A 40 -9.32 -6.70 -5.72
C ALA A 40 -10.18 -5.77 -4.84
N GLU A 41 -10.01 -5.86 -3.53
CA GLU A 41 -10.81 -5.10 -2.58
C GLU A 41 -10.46 -3.61 -2.54
N MET A 42 -9.17 -3.27 -2.71
CA MET A 42 -8.66 -1.90 -2.62
C MET A 42 -7.37 -1.74 -3.43
N CYS A 43 -7.17 -0.54 -3.98
CA CYS A 43 -5.91 -0.09 -4.55
C CYS A 43 -5.69 1.39 -4.21
N GLY A 44 -4.71 1.68 -3.35
CA GLY A 44 -4.40 3.04 -2.91
C GLY A 44 -4.01 3.97 -4.07
N ASN A 45 -3.32 3.45 -5.09
CA ASN A 45 -2.98 4.21 -6.29
C ASN A 45 -4.24 4.48 -7.12
N GLY A 46 -5.03 3.45 -7.36
CA GLY A 46 -6.26 3.54 -8.18
C GLY A 46 -7.30 4.48 -7.62
N ILE A 47 -7.50 4.50 -6.30
CA ILE A 47 -8.52 5.38 -5.70
C ILE A 47 -8.16 6.87 -5.86
N ARG A 48 -6.86 7.22 -5.89
CA ARG A 48 -6.43 8.59 -6.18
C ARG A 48 -6.72 8.98 -7.64
N CYS A 49 -6.55 8.04 -8.57
CA CYS A 49 -6.93 8.23 -9.96
C CYS A 49 -8.45 8.42 -10.09
N VAL A 50 -9.26 7.63 -9.37
CA VAL A 50 -10.72 7.79 -9.32
C VAL A 50 -11.09 9.19 -8.85
N ALA A 51 -10.53 9.65 -7.73
CA ALA A 51 -10.80 10.98 -7.18
C ALA A 51 -10.49 12.10 -8.17
N LYS A 52 -9.31 12.02 -8.79
CA LYS A 52 -8.93 12.98 -9.84
C LYS A 52 -9.86 12.91 -11.05
N TYR A 53 -10.21 11.71 -11.49
CA TYR A 53 -11.10 11.52 -12.66
C TYR A 53 -12.47 12.16 -12.42
N VAL A 54 -13.13 11.85 -11.30
CA VAL A 54 -14.48 12.34 -11.04
C VAL A 54 -14.54 13.85 -10.89
N TYR A 55 -13.52 14.47 -10.30
CA TYR A 55 -13.44 15.93 -10.20
C TYR A 55 -13.10 16.59 -11.54
N ASP A 56 -12.04 16.15 -12.20
CA ASP A 56 -11.53 16.77 -13.44
C ASP A 56 -12.54 16.64 -14.59
N HIS A 57 -13.39 15.61 -14.58
CA HIS A 57 -14.48 15.39 -15.55
C HIS A 57 -15.84 15.94 -15.08
N LYS A 58 -15.86 16.73 -14.00
CA LYS A 58 -17.06 17.42 -13.51
C LYS A 58 -18.22 16.50 -13.11
N LEU A 59 -17.89 15.28 -12.62
CA LEU A 59 -18.88 14.40 -12.01
C LEU A 59 -19.16 14.82 -10.55
N THR A 60 -18.30 15.66 -9.98
CA THR A 60 -18.46 16.34 -8.68
C THR A 60 -17.68 17.65 -8.69
N ASP A 61 -18.11 18.61 -7.89
CA ASP A 61 -17.39 19.87 -7.57
C ASP A 61 -16.82 19.87 -6.14
N ARG A 62 -17.07 18.79 -5.39
CA ARG A 62 -16.62 18.65 -4.00
C ARG A 62 -15.14 18.28 -3.92
N THR A 63 -14.43 18.91 -2.99
CA THR A 63 -13.03 18.63 -2.68
C THR A 63 -12.85 17.61 -1.55
N GLU A 64 -13.94 17.21 -0.90
CA GLU A 64 -14.02 16.06 -0.01
C GLU A 64 -15.07 15.10 -0.55
N ILE A 65 -14.65 13.88 -0.86
CA ILE A 65 -15.51 12.84 -1.42
C ILE A 65 -15.33 11.53 -0.69
N SER A 66 -16.36 10.70 -0.73
CA SER A 66 -16.34 9.34 -0.23
C SER A 66 -16.44 8.33 -1.38
N VAL A 67 -15.67 7.25 -1.30
CA VAL A 67 -15.63 6.18 -2.30
C VAL A 67 -15.85 4.83 -1.62
N GLU A 68 -16.91 4.13 -2.02
CA GLU A 68 -17.16 2.75 -1.64
C GLU A 68 -16.17 1.83 -2.37
N THR A 69 -15.47 0.99 -1.62
CA THR A 69 -14.52 -0.02 -2.13
C THR A 69 -14.85 -1.39 -1.52
N GLY A 70 -14.21 -2.47 -1.98
CA GLY A 70 -14.31 -3.79 -1.35
C GLY A 70 -13.81 -3.80 0.12
N ALA A 71 -12.87 -2.90 0.44
CA ALA A 71 -12.35 -2.70 1.80
C ALA A 71 -13.08 -1.60 2.60
N GLY A 72 -14.36 -1.31 2.27
CA GLY A 72 -15.19 -0.30 2.92
C GLY A 72 -15.13 1.07 2.26
N VAL A 73 -15.79 2.05 2.90
CA VAL A 73 -15.83 3.43 2.42
C VAL A 73 -14.53 4.15 2.80
N LYS A 74 -13.93 4.83 1.83
CA LYS A 74 -12.73 5.66 2.02
C LYS A 74 -13.07 7.12 1.82
N THR A 75 -12.57 7.99 2.71
CA THR A 75 -12.68 9.45 2.58
C THR A 75 -11.41 9.99 1.90
N LEU A 76 -11.61 10.86 0.92
CA LEU A 76 -10.55 11.46 0.13
C LEU A 76 -10.68 12.98 0.16
N HIS A 77 -9.55 13.65 0.39
CA HIS A 77 -9.43 15.11 0.34
C HIS A 77 -8.61 15.49 -0.88
N LEU A 78 -9.19 16.34 -1.73
CA LEU A 78 -8.60 16.76 -3.00
C LEU A 78 -8.03 18.16 -2.87
N THR A 79 -6.78 18.34 -3.26
CA THR A 79 -6.19 19.67 -3.49
C THR A 79 -6.38 20.01 -4.96
N VAL A 80 -6.96 21.18 -5.21
CA VAL A 80 -7.32 21.64 -6.56
C VAL A 80 -6.57 22.93 -6.88
N GLU A 81 -5.92 22.93 -8.04
CA GLU A 81 -5.24 24.10 -8.60
C GLU A 81 -5.60 24.24 -10.08
N ASN A 82 -5.95 25.44 -10.49
CA ASN A 82 -6.35 25.72 -11.88
C ASN A 82 -7.46 24.75 -12.37
N ASP A 83 -8.44 24.49 -11.51
CA ASP A 83 -9.60 23.63 -11.80
C ASP A 83 -9.24 22.16 -12.10
N LYS A 84 -8.08 21.70 -11.61
CA LYS A 84 -7.57 20.33 -11.72
C LYS A 84 -7.08 19.82 -10.36
N VAL A 85 -7.32 18.55 -10.09
CA VAL A 85 -6.78 17.91 -8.90
C VAL A 85 -5.28 17.69 -9.07
N THR A 86 -4.50 18.24 -8.13
CA THR A 86 -3.04 18.12 -8.09
C THR A 86 -2.58 17.15 -7.01
N LEU A 87 -3.39 16.95 -5.95
CA LEU A 87 -3.06 16.08 -4.84
C LEU A 87 -4.31 15.42 -4.28
N VAL A 88 -4.20 14.15 -3.89
CA VAL A 88 -5.29 13.41 -3.22
C VAL A 88 -4.75 12.81 -1.93
N ARG A 89 -5.33 13.21 -0.80
CA ARG A 89 -5.07 12.63 0.51
C ARG A 89 -6.15 11.62 0.82
N VAL A 90 -5.75 10.38 1.07
CA VAL A 90 -6.65 9.25 1.33
C VAL A 90 -6.53 8.81 2.78
N ASP A 91 -7.64 8.67 3.48
CA ASP A 91 -7.67 7.99 4.78
C ASP A 91 -7.53 6.48 4.54
N MET A 92 -6.35 5.95 4.84
CA MET A 92 -6.03 4.53 4.69
C MET A 92 -6.54 3.68 5.87
N GLY A 93 -6.98 4.32 6.95
CA GLY A 93 -7.48 3.67 8.16
C GLY A 93 -6.38 3.38 9.18
N LYS A 94 -6.72 2.52 10.15
CA LYS A 94 -5.84 2.17 11.27
C LYS A 94 -4.90 1.03 10.91
N PRO A 95 -3.62 1.11 11.31
CA PRO A 95 -2.72 -0.04 11.24
C PRO A 95 -3.14 -1.10 12.26
N VAL A 96 -3.13 -2.36 11.86
CA VAL A 96 -3.32 -3.50 12.74
C VAL A 96 -1.95 -4.09 13.08
N LEU A 97 -1.68 -4.26 14.37
CA LEU A 97 -0.38 -4.71 14.88
C LEU A 97 -0.44 -6.08 15.57
N THR A 98 -1.65 -6.60 15.80
CA THR A 98 -1.87 -7.91 16.44
C THR A 98 -1.46 -9.03 15.48
N PRO A 99 -0.52 -9.92 15.85
CA PRO A 99 0.03 -10.93 14.96
C PRO A 99 -1.03 -11.83 14.30
N SER A 100 -2.05 -12.26 15.06
CA SER A 100 -3.13 -13.11 14.53
C SER A 100 -4.01 -12.42 13.48
N GLU A 101 -4.10 -11.09 13.53
CA GLU A 101 -4.87 -10.28 12.57
C GLU A 101 -4.01 -9.82 11.37
N ILE A 102 -2.65 -9.93 11.46
CA ILE A 102 -1.72 -9.68 10.33
C ILE A 102 -1.62 -10.87 9.38
N PRO A 103 -1.98 -11.99 9.61
CA PRO A 103 -1.69 -13.32 10.04
C PRO A 103 -0.19 -13.69 9.97
N VAL A 104 0.52 -13.43 11.03
CA VAL A 104 1.92 -13.83 11.22
C VAL A 104 2.04 -14.71 12.46
N VAL A 105 2.85 -15.78 12.37
CA VAL A 105 3.17 -16.65 13.52
C VAL A 105 4.20 -15.93 14.39
N ALA A 106 3.79 -15.56 15.60
CA ALA A 106 4.62 -14.90 16.61
C ALA A 106 4.03 -15.11 18.01
N ASP A 107 4.89 -15.09 19.03
CA ASP A 107 4.50 -15.34 20.42
C ASP A 107 4.12 -14.07 21.19
N GLY A 108 4.48 -12.88 20.68
CA GLY A 108 4.25 -11.59 21.32
C GLY A 108 2.93 -10.91 20.94
N GLU A 109 2.67 -9.75 21.55
CA GLU A 109 1.51 -8.91 21.21
C GLU A 109 1.70 -8.13 19.89
N ARG A 110 2.94 -7.95 19.47
CA ARG A 110 3.34 -7.24 18.24
C ARG A 110 4.64 -7.83 17.71
N VAL A 111 4.84 -7.75 16.41
CA VAL A 111 6.09 -8.11 15.76
C VAL A 111 6.84 -6.82 15.42
N VAL A 112 7.79 -6.43 16.28
CA VAL A 112 8.58 -5.20 16.09
C VAL A 112 10.05 -5.56 16.27
N ASP A 113 10.84 -5.36 15.22
CA ASP A 113 12.26 -5.69 15.17
C ASP A 113 12.56 -7.13 15.59
N GLU A 114 11.70 -8.08 15.22
CA GLU A 114 11.86 -9.49 15.51
C GLU A 114 12.78 -10.20 14.51
N PRO A 115 13.59 -11.18 14.96
CA PRO A 115 14.43 -11.96 14.05
C PRO A 115 13.59 -12.91 13.19
N ILE A 116 14.04 -13.10 11.96
CA ILE A 116 13.56 -14.11 11.00
C ILE A 116 14.75 -14.66 10.22
N ILE A 117 14.78 -15.98 9.99
CA ILE A 117 15.85 -16.62 9.24
C ILE A 117 15.40 -16.85 7.80
N VAL A 118 16.02 -16.16 6.85
CA VAL A 118 15.71 -16.32 5.42
C VAL A 118 17.01 -16.61 4.68
N ASP A 119 17.06 -17.70 3.93
CA ASP A 119 18.24 -18.17 3.19
C ASP A 119 19.46 -18.38 4.11
N GLY A 120 19.24 -18.91 5.35
CA GLY A 120 20.27 -19.12 6.35
C GLY A 120 20.86 -17.85 6.98
N LYS A 121 20.34 -16.67 6.63
CA LYS A 121 20.74 -15.38 7.19
C LYS A 121 19.66 -14.86 8.13
N GLU A 122 20.07 -14.31 9.26
CA GLU A 122 19.17 -13.60 10.16
C GLU A 122 18.85 -12.21 9.61
N TRP A 123 17.58 -11.91 9.58
CA TRP A 123 17.00 -10.61 9.27
C TRP A 123 16.14 -10.14 10.43
N ARG A 124 15.80 -8.87 10.45
CA ARG A 124 14.87 -8.32 11.43
C ARG A 124 13.67 -7.71 10.72
N MET A 125 12.47 -8.00 11.22
CA MET A 125 11.24 -7.56 10.60
C MET A 125 10.29 -6.90 11.58
N THR A 126 9.47 -5.99 11.07
CA THR A 126 8.32 -5.43 11.77
C THR A 126 7.06 -5.69 10.92
N CYS A 127 6.03 -6.28 11.52
CA CYS A 127 4.83 -6.66 10.79
C CYS A 127 3.68 -5.70 11.08
N VAL A 128 2.97 -5.31 10.01
CA VAL A 128 1.81 -4.40 10.06
C VAL A 128 0.77 -4.88 9.05
N SER A 129 -0.51 -4.82 9.39
CA SER A 129 -1.57 -4.98 8.40
C SER A 129 -2.26 -3.63 8.15
N MET A 130 -2.47 -3.33 6.87
CA MET A 130 -3.31 -2.23 6.38
C MET A 130 -4.57 -2.77 5.67
N GLY A 131 -5.08 -3.91 6.16
CA GLY A 131 -6.10 -4.73 5.52
C GLY A 131 -5.51 -5.90 4.71
N ASN A 132 -4.20 -5.89 4.52
CA ASN A 132 -3.39 -6.97 3.95
C ASN A 132 -2.05 -7.04 4.70
N PRO A 133 -1.40 -8.22 4.77
CA PRO A 133 -0.20 -8.43 5.57
C PRO A 133 1.05 -7.81 4.94
N HIS A 134 1.84 -7.11 5.76
CA HIS A 134 3.13 -6.52 5.38
C HIS A 134 4.22 -6.90 6.39
N ALA A 135 5.41 -7.24 5.88
CA ALA A 135 6.63 -7.41 6.66
C ALA A 135 7.67 -6.38 6.20
N VAL A 136 8.04 -5.47 7.08
CA VAL A 136 9.00 -4.40 6.79
C VAL A 136 10.37 -4.82 7.29
N VAL A 137 11.36 -4.81 6.40
CA VAL A 137 12.75 -5.18 6.64
C VAL A 137 13.64 -4.00 6.34
N PHE A 138 14.42 -3.53 7.32
CA PHE A 138 15.35 -2.42 7.11
C PHE A 138 16.65 -2.92 6.49
N VAL A 139 17.12 -2.21 5.48
CA VAL A 139 18.36 -2.49 4.74
C VAL A 139 19.19 -1.21 4.59
N ASP A 140 20.51 -1.36 4.43
CA ASP A 140 21.41 -0.21 4.31
C ASP A 140 21.41 0.38 2.88
N ASP A 141 21.24 -0.45 1.87
CA ASP A 141 21.21 -0.05 0.44
C ASP A 141 20.07 -0.77 -0.27
N VAL A 142 18.94 -0.08 -0.38
CA VAL A 142 17.75 -0.62 -1.05
C VAL A 142 17.87 -0.62 -2.57
N ALA A 143 18.68 0.27 -3.13
CA ALA A 143 18.83 0.40 -4.58
C ALA A 143 19.49 -0.84 -5.20
N HIS A 144 20.50 -1.41 -4.52
CA HIS A 144 21.24 -2.59 -4.96
C HIS A 144 20.77 -3.88 -4.26
N PHE A 145 19.66 -3.83 -3.53
CA PHE A 145 19.13 -4.99 -2.83
C PHE A 145 18.62 -6.06 -3.80
N GLU A 146 18.99 -7.32 -3.57
CA GLU A 146 18.61 -8.48 -4.41
C GLU A 146 17.15 -8.92 -4.15
N ILE A 147 16.19 -8.03 -4.44
CA ILE A 147 14.77 -8.24 -4.10
C ILE A 147 14.18 -9.47 -4.81
N GLU A 148 14.61 -9.77 -6.03
CA GLU A 148 14.15 -10.94 -6.78
C GLU A 148 14.63 -12.26 -6.16
N LYS A 149 15.74 -12.23 -5.42
CA LYS A 149 16.24 -13.38 -4.66
C LYS A 149 15.48 -13.54 -3.34
N TYR A 150 15.40 -12.48 -2.55
CA TYR A 150 14.88 -12.56 -1.18
C TYR A 150 13.37 -12.42 -1.10
N GLY A 151 12.74 -11.66 -1.99
CA GLY A 151 11.29 -11.41 -2.00
C GLY A 151 10.45 -12.69 -1.97
N PRO A 152 10.67 -13.66 -2.88
CA PRO A 152 9.92 -14.93 -2.86
C PRO A 152 10.12 -15.74 -1.59
N LEU A 153 11.31 -15.65 -0.97
CA LEU A 153 11.63 -16.39 0.25
C LEU A 153 10.92 -15.81 1.47
N PHE A 154 10.79 -14.48 1.55
CA PHE A 154 9.97 -13.83 2.56
C PHE A 154 8.48 -14.08 2.33
N GLU A 155 8.00 -13.90 1.09
CA GLU A 155 6.60 -14.08 0.73
C GLU A 155 6.06 -15.44 1.19
N ASN A 156 6.85 -16.50 1.01
CA ASN A 156 6.45 -17.88 1.26
C ASN A 156 7.03 -18.45 2.57
N HIS A 157 7.57 -17.62 3.45
CA HIS A 157 8.16 -18.07 4.70
C HIS A 157 7.10 -18.67 5.64
N GLU A 158 7.45 -19.73 6.38
CA GLU A 158 6.54 -20.46 7.26
C GLU A 158 5.84 -19.60 8.33
N ARG A 159 6.47 -18.48 8.73
CA ARG A 159 5.84 -17.50 9.64
C ARG A 159 4.64 -16.79 9.03
N PHE A 160 4.42 -16.86 7.72
CA PHE A 160 3.33 -16.20 7.01
C PHE A 160 2.41 -17.22 6.33
N PRO A 161 1.46 -17.86 7.05
CA PRO A 161 0.62 -18.93 6.52
C PRO A 161 -0.29 -18.50 5.36
N GLN A 162 -0.53 -17.19 5.21
CA GLN A 162 -1.29 -16.60 4.11
C GLN A 162 -0.39 -15.82 3.13
N ARG A 163 0.93 -16.06 3.19
CA ARG A 163 1.96 -15.27 2.49
C ARG A 163 1.95 -13.79 2.94
N VAL A 164 2.89 -13.01 2.49
CA VAL A 164 3.09 -11.63 2.93
C VAL A 164 3.62 -10.75 1.80
N ASN A 165 3.28 -9.46 1.83
CA ASN A 165 4.02 -8.43 1.09
C ASN A 165 5.25 -8.05 1.92
N THR A 166 6.41 -7.88 1.28
CA THR A 166 7.64 -7.52 1.99
C THR A 166 8.20 -6.22 1.47
N GLU A 167 8.35 -5.25 2.35
CA GLU A 167 8.93 -3.95 2.09
C GLU A 167 10.39 -3.94 2.56
N PHE A 168 11.33 -3.71 1.63
CA PHE A 168 12.74 -3.47 1.93
C PHE A 168 12.97 -1.97 1.98
N VAL A 169 13.45 -1.46 3.11
CA VAL A 169 13.40 -0.03 3.43
C VAL A 169 14.76 0.49 3.88
N GLN A 170 15.22 1.53 3.23
CA GLN A 170 16.35 2.36 3.64
C GLN A 170 15.84 3.66 4.23
N VAL A 171 16.11 3.91 5.51
CA VAL A 171 15.78 5.17 6.17
C VAL A 171 16.86 6.20 5.85
N VAL A 172 16.47 7.32 5.23
CA VAL A 172 17.40 8.39 4.85
C VAL A 172 17.48 9.45 5.95
N SER A 173 16.33 9.80 6.53
CA SER A 173 16.25 10.79 7.61
C SER A 173 15.00 10.54 8.47
N LYS A 174 14.76 11.44 9.45
CA LYS A 174 13.53 11.39 10.26
C LYS A 174 12.25 11.57 9.43
N ASN A 175 12.34 12.14 8.25
CA ASN A 175 11.18 12.45 7.41
C ASN A 175 11.28 11.88 5.99
N GLU A 176 12.24 10.97 5.75
CA GLU A 176 12.51 10.46 4.40
C GLU A 176 12.97 9.00 4.44
N ALA A 177 12.41 8.19 3.53
CA ALA A 177 12.78 6.79 3.36
C ALA A 177 12.71 6.41 1.87
N ILE A 178 13.47 5.38 1.49
CA ILE A 178 13.41 4.76 0.16
C ILE A 178 12.93 3.33 0.34
N MET A 179 11.99 2.89 -0.51
CA MET A 179 11.36 1.59 -0.39
C MET A 179 11.30 0.84 -1.73
N ARG A 180 11.56 -0.46 -1.67
CA ARG A 180 11.18 -1.41 -2.72
C ARG A 180 10.27 -2.47 -2.10
N VAL A 181 9.30 -2.97 -2.85
CA VAL A 181 8.30 -3.90 -2.36
C VAL A 181 8.21 -5.14 -3.24
N TRP A 182 8.14 -6.28 -2.58
CA TRP A 182 7.74 -7.54 -3.17
C TRP A 182 6.31 -7.85 -2.74
N GLU A 183 5.37 -7.72 -3.67
CA GLU A 183 3.95 -7.94 -3.38
C GLU A 183 3.56 -9.41 -3.54
N ARG A 184 2.75 -9.88 -2.63
CA ARG A 184 2.19 -11.22 -2.58
C ARG A 184 1.46 -11.57 -3.90
N GLY A 185 2.03 -12.52 -4.65
CA GLY A 185 1.49 -12.97 -5.92
C GLY A 185 1.73 -12.06 -7.12
N SER A 186 2.45 -10.93 -6.94
CA SER A 186 2.69 -9.95 -8.01
C SER A 186 4.17 -9.64 -8.24
N ALA A 187 5.06 -10.23 -7.44
CA ALA A 187 6.50 -9.96 -7.46
C ALA A 187 6.84 -8.48 -7.14
N GLU A 188 7.99 -7.97 -7.58
CA GLU A 188 8.34 -6.58 -7.38
C GLU A 188 7.40 -5.66 -8.17
N THR A 189 6.72 -4.77 -7.47
CA THR A 189 5.89 -3.71 -8.07
C THR A 189 6.52 -2.33 -7.85
N TRP A 190 6.07 -1.36 -8.64
CA TRP A 190 6.67 -0.02 -8.60
C TRP A 190 6.10 0.86 -7.47
N ALA A 191 4.92 0.55 -6.96
CA ALA A 191 4.30 1.28 -5.87
C ALA A 191 3.18 0.47 -5.20
N CYS A 192 3.24 0.41 -3.87
CA CYS A 192 2.22 -0.20 -3.01
C CYS A 192 1.79 0.80 -1.93
N GLY A 193 0.55 1.30 -2.01
CA GLY A 193 0.05 2.31 -1.07
C GLY A 193 -0.08 1.78 0.36
N THR A 194 -0.60 0.57 0.55
CA THR A 194 -0.71 -0.09 1.87
C THR A 194 0.68 -0.44 2.42
N GLY A 195 1.58 -0.94 1.57
CA GLY A 195 2.97 -1.21 1.94
C GLY A 195 3.73 0.04 2.37
N THR A 196 3.48 1.19 1.73
CA THR A 196 4.08 2.46 2.14
C THR A 196 3.56 2.91 3.50
N CYS A 197 2.26 2.73 3.79
CA CYS A 197 1.70 3.00 5.12
C CYS A 197 2.30 2.06 6.18
N ALA A 198 2.42 0.77 5.87
CA ALA A 198 3.05 -0.22 6.75
C ALA A 198 4.52 0.13 7.03
N THR A 199 5.26 0.56 5.99
CA THR A 199 6.64 1.03 6.10
C THR A 199 6.76 2.18 7.09
N VAL A 200 5.94 3.23 6.97
CA VAL A 200 6.02 4.39 7.87
C VAL A 200 5.62 4.00 9.28
N MET A 201 4.59 3.19 9.46
CA MET A 201 4.23 2.67 10.79
C MET A 201 5.37 1.86 11.41
N ALA A 202 6.03 0.98 10.64
CA ALA A 202 7.19 0.22 11.11
C ALA A 202 8.36 1.13 11.47
N CYS A 203 8.63 2.17 10.67
CA CYS A 203 9.66 3.16 10.99
C CYS A 203 9.38 3.87 12.33
N ILE A 204 8.13 4.28 12.57
CA ILE A 204 7.70 4.93 13.81
C ILE A 204 7.86 3.98 15.00
N LEU A 205 7.38 2.74 14.90
CA LEU A 205 7.49 1.72 15.94
C LEU A 205 8.94 1.43 16.34
N ASN A 206 9.87 1.55 15.41
CA ASN A 206 11.29 1.37 15.62
C ASN A 206 12.05 2.69 15.98
N GLY A 207 11.33 3.81 16.17
CA GLY A 207 11.92 5.11 16.50
C GLY A 207 12.84 5.69 15.41
N ARG A 208 12.68 5.25 14.16
CA ARG A 208 13.54 5.62 13.04
C ARG A 208 13.09 6.93 12.37
N THR A 209 11.78 7.18 12.30
CA THR A 209 11.23 8.38 11.67
C THR A 209 10.22 9.10 12.57
N ASP A 210 9.86 10.32 12.16
CA ASP A 210 8.72 11.07 12.68
C ASP A 210 7.41 10.58 12.02
N ASN A 211 6.27 11.21 12.38
CA ASN A 211 4.94 10.82 11.92
C ASN A 211 4.61 11.27 10.49
N ARG A 212 5.47 12.06 9.84
CA ARG A 212 5.32 12.53 8.45
C ARG A 212 6.54 12.19 7.66
N VAL A 213 6.40 11.30 6.69
CA VAL A 213 7.52 10.76 5.92
C VAL A 213 7.23 10.83 4.43
N LEU A 214 8.19 11.32 3.67
CA LEU A 214 8.26 11.17 2.23
C LEU A 214 8.92 9.81 1.93
N VAL A 215 8.21 8.96 1.23
CA VAL A 215 8.73 7.65 0.83
C VAL A 215 8.92 7.63 -0.68
N HIS A 216 10.15 7.37 -1.10
CA HIS A 216 10.52 7.21 -2.51
C HIS A 216 10.34 5.75 -2.92
N LEU A 217 9.54 5.53 -3.96
CA LEU A 217 9.32 4.23 -4.60
C LEU A 217 9.80 4.29 -6.06
N ARG A 218 9.92 3.15 -6.71
CA ARG A 218 10.28 3.11 -8.15
C ARG A 218 9.26 3.84 -9.04
N GLY A 219 7.99 3.83 -8.66
CA GLY A 219 6.89 4.44 -9.40
C GLY A 219 6.63 5.91 -9.06
N GLY A 220 7.36 6.49 -8.10
CA GLY A 220 7.19 7.87 -7.64
C GLY A 220 7.09 7.99 -6.13
N ASP A 221 6.84 9.19 -5.65
CA ASP A 221 6.87 9.51 -4.23
C ASP A 221 5.48 9.46 -3.59
N LEU A 222 5.42 8.96 -2.37
CA LEU A 222 4.23 9.02 -1.52
C LEU A 222 4.56 9.73 -0.20
N ARG A 223 3.68 10.66 0.18
CA ARG A 223 3.74 11.28 1.51
C ARG A 223 2.78 10.55 2.42
N ILE A 224 3.29 10.02 3.52
CA ILE A 224 2.50 9.32 4.52
C ILE A 224 2.52 10.13 5.82
N GLU A 225 1.35 10.26 6.41
CA GLU A 225 1.15 10.90 7.70
C GLU A 225 0.41 9.95 8.64
N TYR A 226 0.96 9.74 9.82
CA TYR A 226 0.30 9.05 10.92
C TYR A 226 -0.26 10.07 11.90
N ASP A 227 -1.56 10.04 12.11
CA ASP A 227 -2.24 10.86 13.12
C ASP A 227 -2.42 10.06 14.41
N GLU A 228 -1.63 10.37 15.43
CA GLU A 228 -1.68 9.70 16.74
C GLU A 228 -3.03 9.85 17.45
N LYS A 229 -3.79 10.93 17.18
CA LYS A 229 -5.08 11.18 17.85
C LYS A 229 -6.17 10.24 17.34
N THR A 230 -6.18 9.99 16.05
CA THR A 230 -7.17 9.12 15.41
C THR A 230 -6.66 7.71 15.22
N ASN A 231 -5.34 7.50 15.32
CA ASN A 231 -4.63 6.26 14.97
C ASN A 231 -4.81 5.89 13.49
N HIS A 232 -4.94 6.89 12.60
CA HIS A 232 -5.08 6.69 11.16
C HIS A 232 -3.81 7.04 10.39
N LEU A 233 -3.59 6.32 9.31
CA LEU A 233 -2.59 6.63 8.29
C LEU A 233 -3.26 7.27 7.08
N PHE A 234 -2.61 8.30 6.57
CA PHE A 234 -3.05 9.03 5.41
C PHE A 234 -1.98 8.96 4.31
#